data_e563f845ef2bb920782f85848befa5ea
#
_entry.id   e563f845ef2bb920782f85848befa5ea
#
_cell.length_a   1.000
_cell.length_b   1.000
_cell.length_c   1.000
_cell.angle_alpha   90.00
_cell.angle_beta   90.00
_cell.angle_gamma   90.00
#
_symmetry.space_group_name_H-M   'P 1'
#
loop_
_entity.id
_entity.type
_entity.pdbx_description
1 polymer ?
#
loop_
_entity_poly.entity_id
_entity_poly.type
_entity_poly.pdbx_seq_one_letter_code
_entity_poly.pdbx_strand_id
1 'polypeptide(L)'
;VEAKRTESGEKITTVEDQSARYAGSKFKWIKGDTAIRFAYEATDKLTRFTDYHDLKYCSRTVFSFHRPETLRALLSAPDTVRNNMKHFPPFDTTGFRDCQIRAITKLDRSFSENRPRALVQMATGAGKTFTAITAAYRLLKFGKMNRILFLVDTKSLGEQAEREFL
;
A
#
# COMPACT_ATOMS: atom_id res chain seq x y z
N VAL A 1 -2.32 -17.30 -11.70
CA VAL A 1 -2.71 -16.22 -12.65
C VAL A 1 -4.00 -16.62 -13.33
N GLU A 2 -4.99 -15.74 -13.26
CA GLU A 2 -6.26 -15.89 -13.98
C GLU A 2 -6.29 -14.90 -15.16
N ALA A 3 -6.34 -15.40 -16.38
CA ALA A 3 -6.42 -14.60 -17.59
C ALA A 3 -7.88 -14.43 -18.04
N LYS A 4 -8.28 -13.20 -18.34
CA LYS A 4 -9.64 -12.86 -18.78
C LYS A 4 -9.62 -12.08 -20.10
N ARG A 5 -10.73 -12.15 -20.82
CA ARG A 5 -10.91 -11.36 -22.05
C ARG A 5 -11.05 -9.87 -21.72
N THR A 6 -10.66 -9.00 -22.64
CA THR A 6 -10.74 -7.52 -22.52
C THR A 6 -12.12 -7.02 -22.10
N GLU A 7 -13.16 -7.61 -22.61
CA GLU A 7 -14.57 -7.27 -22.34
C GLU A 7 -14.96 -7.49 -20.86
N SER A 8 -14.19 -8.28 -20.12
CA SER A 8 -14.39 -8.52 -18.68
C SER A 8 -13.72 -7.45 -17.81
N GLY A 9 -13.00 -6.50 -18.41
CA GLY A 9 -12.16 -5.53 -17.68
C GLY A 9 -12.91 -4.63 -16.70
N GLU A 10 -14.17 -4.29 -16.97
CA GLU A 10 -15.01 -3.48 -16.08
C GLU A 10 -15.67 -4.31 -14.96
N LYS A 11 -15.75 -5.64 -15.12
CA LYS A 11 -16.37 -6.58 -14.16
C LYS A 11 -15.36 -7.44 -13.41
N ILE A 12 -14.10 -7.02 -13.37
CA ILE A 12 -13.00 -7.77 -12.71
C ILE A 12 -13.28 -8.02 -11.22
N THR A 13 -14.10 -7.20 -10.56
CA THR A 13 -14.48 -7.41 -9.15
C THR A 13 -15.21 -8.73 -8.90
N THR A 14 -15.93 -9.26 -9.88
CA THR A 14 -16.58 -10.59 -9.76
C THR A 14 -15.58 -11.75 -9.89
N VAL A 15 -14.37 -11.47 -10.34
CA VAL A 15 -13.30 -12.47 -10.53
C VAL A 15 -12.47 -12.65 -9.25
N GLU A 16 -12.50 -11.67 -8.32
CA GLU A 16 -11.81 -11.77 -7.04
C GLU A 16 -12.26 -13.01 -6.24
N ASP A 17 -13.56 -13.31 -6.24
CA ASP A 17 -14.11 -14.49 -5.57
C ASP A 17 -13.67 -15.81 -6.21
N GLN A 18 -13.46 -15.82 -7.53
CA GLN A 18 -12.98 -16.98 -8.27
C GLN A 18 -11.49 -17.23 -7.99
N SER A 19 -10.68 -16.19 -8.06
CA SER A 19 -9.25 -16.26 -7.76
C SER A 19 -9.01 -16.68 -6.30
N ALA A 20 -9.82 -16.16 -5.37
CA ALA A 20 -9.76 -16.55 -3.94
C ALA A 20 -10.08 -18.04 -3.74
N ARG A 21 -11.12 -18.55 -4.43
CA ARG A 21 -11.45 -19.98 -4.37
C ARG A 21 -10.33 -20.86 -4.93
N TYR A 22 -9.68 -20.45 -6.01
CA TYR A 22 -8.53 -21.16 -6.55
C TYR A 22 -7.33 -21.12 -5.60
N ALA A 23 -7.04 -19.99 -5.00
CA ALA A 23 -5.93 -19.86 -4.05
C ALA A 23 -6.13 -20.71 -2.79
N GLY A 24 -7.37 -20.86 -2.34
CA GLY A 24 -7.74 -21.72 -1.20
C GLY A 24 -7.93 -23.19 -1.52
N SER A 25 -7.84 -23.60 -2.79
CA SER A 25 -8.03 -24.99 -3.20
C SER A 25 -6.83 -25.86 -2.84
N LYS A 26 -7.07 -27.12 -2.46
CA LYS A 26 -6.01 -28.11 -2.29
C LYS A 26 -5.48 -28.56 -3.64
N PHE A 27 -4.25 -28.24 -3.92
CA PHE A 27 -3.61 -28.65 -5.20
C PHE A 27 -2.95 -30.02 -5.05
N LYS A 28 -3.22 -30.91 -6.00
CA LYS A 28 -2.68 -32.28 -6.03
C LYS A 28 -1.14 -32.34 -5.93
N TRP A 29 -0.47 -31.32 -6.42
CA TRP A 29 0.99 -31.28 -6.56
C TRP A 29 1.71 -30.52 -5.44
N ILE A 30 0.98 -29.84 -4.55
CA ILE A 30 1.55 -29.14 -3.41
C ILE A 30 1.48 -30.07 -2.20
N LYS A 31 2.63 -30.47 -1.69
CA LYS A 31 2.70 -31.25 -0.45
C LYS A 31 2.45 -30.33 0.74
N GLY A 32 1.45 -30.66 1.54
CA GLY A 32 1.05 -29.87 2.73
C GLY A 32 -0.14 -28.96 2.49
N ASP A 33 -0.54 -28.26 3.52
CA ASP A 33 -1.71 -27.36 3.55
C ASP A 33 -1.28 -25.89 3.21
N THR A 34 -0.36 -25.75 2.24
CA THR A 34 0.20 -24.45 1.87
C THR A 34 -0.77 -23.73 0.95
N ALA A 35 -1.47 -22.75 1.47
CA ALA A 35 -2.31 -21.84 0.68
C ALA A 35 -1.45 -20.99 -0.26
N ILE A 36 -1.95 -20.72 -1.47
CA ILE A 36 -1.30 -19.80 -2.40
C ILE A 36 -1.47 -18.38 -1.88
N ARG A 37 -0.34 -17.71 -1.60
CA ARG A 37 -0.34 -16.36 -1.06
C ARG A 37 -0.71 -15.29 -2.08
N PHE A 38 -0.27 -15.44 -3.34
CA PHE A 38 -0.40 -14.39 -4.35
C PHE A 38 -1.34 -14.81 -5.47
N ALA A 39 -2.27 -13.93 -5.85
CA ALA A 39 -3.08 -14.08 -7.05
C ALA A 39 -2.88 -12.90 -7.99
N TYR A 40 -2.97 -13.20 -9.28
CA TYR A 40 -3.03 -12.21 -10.35
C TYR A 40 -4.26 -12.48 -11.21
N GLU A 41 -4.93 -11.40 -11.54
CA GLU A 41 -6.01 -11.35 -12.51
C GLU A 41 -5.57 -10.40 -13.61
N ALA A 42 -5.55 -10.87 -14.84
CA ALA A 42 -5.02 -10.09 -15.95
C ALA A 42 -5.94 -10.13 -17.18
N THR A 43 -6.04 -8.96 -17.81
CA THR A 43 -6.50 -8.80 -19.18
C THR A 43 -5.34 -8.29 -20.04
N ASP A 44 -5.55 -8.03 -21.30
CA ASP A 44 -4.57 -7.37 -22.17
C ASP A 44 -4.24 -5.92 -21.74
N LYS A 45 -5.11 -5.26 -20.97
CA LYS A 45 -4.99 -3.85 -20.55
C LYS A 45 -4.71 -3.66 -19.07
N LEU A 46 -5.14 -4.59 -18.25
CA LEU A 46 -5.11 -4.44 -16.79
C LEU A 46 -4.49 -5.68 -16.15
N THR A 47 -3.61 -5.45 -15.18
CA THR A 47 -3.10 -6.48 -14.29
C THR A 47 -3.45 -6.09 -12.86
N ARG A 48 -4.08 -6.99 -12.14
CA ARG A 48 -4.41 -6.84 -10.72
C ARG A 48 -3.66 -7.89 -9.91
N PHE A 49 -3.34 -7.53 -8.68
CA PHE A 49 -2.57 -8.35 -7.76
C PHE A 49 -3.25 -8.37 -6.39
N THR A 50 -3.34 -9.55 -5.81
CA THR A 50 -3.84 -9.77 -4.45
C THR A 50 -2.79 -10.51 -3.63
N ASP A 51 -2.47 -10.01 -2.45
CA ASP A 51 -1.70 -10.72 -1.42
C ASP A 51 -2.67 -11.16 -0.31
N TYR A 52 -2.93 -12.45 -0.21
CA TYR A 52 -3.85 -13.02 0.80
C TYR A 52 -3.27 -13.00 2.22
N HIS A 53 -2.00 -12.63 2.38
CA HIS A 53 -1.41 -12.42 3.71
C HIS A 53 -1.84 -11.07 4.33
N ASP A 54 -2.36 -10.13 3.54
CA ASP A 54 -2.94 -8.91 4.07
C ASP A 54 -4.21 -9.23 4.89
N LEU A 55 -4.36 -8.66 6.08
CA LEU A 55 -5.51 -8.90 6.98
C LEU A 55 -6.88 -8.58 6.37
N LYS A 56 -6.92 -7.56 5.51
CA LYS A 56 -8.05 -7.24 4.64
C LYS A 56 -7.52 -7.18 3.23
N TYR A 57 -7.26 -8.35 2.66
CA TYR A 57 -6.76 -8.41 1.30
C TYR A 57 -7.76 -7.76 0.33
N CYS A 58 -7.24 -7.05 -0.63
CA CYS A 58 -8.00 -6.49 -1.74
C CYS A 58 -7.14 -6.53 -3.01
N SER A 59 -7.79 -6.80 -4.10
CA SER A 59 -7.15 -6.75 -5.42
C SER A 59 -6.80 -5.30 -5.77
N ARG A 60 -5.60 -5.07 -6.25
CA ARG A 60 -5.09 -3.75 -6.63
C ARG A 60 -4.48 -3.76 -8.01
N THR A 61 -4.71 -2.73 -8.79
CA THR A 61 -4.08 -2.58 -10.09
C THR A 61 -2.58 -2.41 -9.93
N VAL A 62 -1.82 -3.16 -10.70
CA VAL A 62 -0.37 -3.07 -10.81
C VAL A 62 0.02 -2.84 -12.27
N PHE A 63 1.16 -2.21 -12.49
CA PHE A 63 1.62 -1.89 -13.85
C PHE A 63 1.98 -3.15 -14.66
N SER A 64 2.58 -4.15 -13.98
CA SER A 64 2.98 -5.42 -14.59
C SER A 64 3.04 -6.51 -13.54
N PHE A 65 3.24 -7.76 -13.96
CA PHE A 65 3.59 -8.85 -13.05
C PHE A 65 4.87 -8.53 -12.28
N HIS A 66 4.90 -8.86 -11.00
CA HIS A 66 6.10 -8.72 -10.20
C HIS A 66 7.19 -9.67 -10.69
N ARG A 67 8.43 -9.22 -10.64
CA ARG A 67 9.60 -10.06 -10.92
C ARG A 67 9.73 -11.16 -9.85
N PRO A 68 10.31 -12.33 -10.18
CA PRO A 68 10.52 -13.42 -9.23
C PRO A 68 11.25 -12.98 -7.96
N GLU A 69 12.24 -12.08 -8.08
CA GLU A 69 13.01 -11.55 -6.95
C GLU A 69 12.10 -10.74 -6.00
N THR A 70 11.18 -9.96 -6.57
CA THR A 70 10.20 -9.17 -5.79
C THR A 70 9.23 -10.10 -5.05
N LEU A 71 8.73 -11.15 -5.72
CA LEU A 71 7.85 -12.13 -5.07
C LEU A 71 8.59 -12.88 -3.96
N ARG A 72 9.86 -13.24 -4.19
CA ARG A 72 10.69 -13.89 -3.17
C ARG A 72 10.89 -12.97 -1.97
N ALA A 73 11.18 -11.68 -2.18
CA ALA A 73 11.31 -10.70 -1.11
C ALA A 73 10.01 -10.55 -0.31
N LEU A 74 8.86 -10.52 -0.98
CA LEU A 74 7.54 -10.48 -0.32
C LEU A 74 7.28 -11.75 0.50
N LEU A 75 7.67 -12.93 0.00
CA LEU A 75 7.54 -14.19 0.74
C LEU A 75 8.45 -14.26 1.97
N SER A 76 9.65 -13.70 1.86
CA SER A 76 10.64 -13.69 2.95
C SER A 76 10.38 -12.61 3.99
N ALA A 77 9.55 -11.62 3.68
CA ALA A 77 9.19 -10.56 4.63
C ALA A 77 8.34 -11.15 5.78
N PRO A 78 8.65 -10.80 7.05
CA PRO A 78 7.92 -11.32 8.21
C PRO A 78 6.45 -10.91 8.20
N ASP A 79 6.14 -9.76 7.61
CA ASP A 79 4.78 -9.27 7.48
C ASP A 79 4.61 -8.38 6.24
N THR A 80 3.37 -8.05 5.90
CA THR A 80 3.08 -7.15 4.79
C THR A 80 3.20 -5.68 5.23
N VAL A 81 3.46 -4.79 4.27
CA VAL A 81 3.49 -3.34 4.53
C VAL A 81 2.19 -2.86 5.16
N ARG A 82 1.05 -3.42 4.75
CA ARG A 82 -0.27 -3.05 5.28
C ARG A 82 -0.48 -3.50 6.72
N ASN A 83 0.01 -4.67 7.07
CA ASN A 83 -0.04 -5.16 8.44
C ASN A 83 0.89 -4.34 9.35
N ASN A 84 2.08 -3.98 8.87
CA ASN A 84 3.01 -3.11 9.60
C ASN A 84 2.38 -1.76 9.98
N MET A 85 1.52 -1.20 9.13
CA MET A 85 0.83 0.07 9.41
C MET A 85 -0.10 0.02 10.64
N LYS A 86 -0.49 -1.17 11.09
CA LYS A 86 -1.28 -1.34 12.32
C LYS A 86 -0.46 -1.21 13.59
N HIS A 87 0.84 -1.40 13.45
CA HIS A 87 1.78 -1.45 14.56
C HIS A 87 2.69 -0.22 14.63
N PHE A 88 2.22 0.91 14.11
CA PHE A 88 2.96 2.16 14.26
C PHE A 88 3.09 2.53 15.74
N PRO A 89 4.30 2.88 16.20
CA PRO A 89 4.47 3.36 17.55
C PRO A 89 3.69 4.66 17.76
N PRO A 90 3.33 4.99 19.02
CA PRO A 90 2.74 6.28 19.35
C PRO A 90 3.52 7.42 18.69
N PHE A 91 2.79 8.43 18.23
CA PHE A 91 3.41 9.60 17.62
C PHE A 91 3.98 10.52 18.72
N ASP A 92 5.29 10.78 18.64
CA ASP A 92 5.90 11.80 19.49
C ASP A 92 5.44 13.19 19.02
N THR A 93 4.72 13.88 19.87
CA THR A 93 4.08 15.17 19.58
C THR A 93 4.97 16.36 19.90
N THR A 94 6.18 16.15 20.43
CA THR A 94 7.11 17.20 20.83
C THR A 94 7.47 18.10 19.66
N GLY A 95 7.24 19.40 19.81
CA GLY A 95 7.54 20.40 18.77
C GLY A 95 6.52 20.50 17.63
N PHE A 96 5.44 19.72 17.66
CA PHE A 96 4.39 19.77 16.66
C PHE A 96 3.23 20.66 17.10
N ARG A 97 2.59 21.31 16.12
CA ARG A 97 1.35 22.06 16.32
C ARG A 97 0.15 21.11 16.38
N ASP A 98 -0.91 21.48 17.08
CA ASP A 98 -2.13 20.66 17.23
C ASP A 98 -2.74 20.20 15.89
N CYS A 99 -2.71 21.06 14.87
CA CYS A 99 -3.21 20.71 13.54
C CYS A 99 -2.37 19.61 12.86
N GLN A 100 -1.05 19.62 13.06
CA GLN A 100 -0.13 18.61 12.53
C GLN A 100 -0.30 17.30 13.30
N ILE A 101 -0.37 17.36 14.63
CA ILE A 101 -0.62 16.18 15.49
C ILE A 101 -1.91 15.49 15.06
N ARG A 102 -3.00 16.26 14.91
CA ARG A 102 -4.28 15.71 14.45
C ARG A 102 -4.20 15.10 13.06
N ALA A 103 -3.48 15.75 12.14
CA ALA A 103 -3.33 15.25 10.78
C ALA A 103 -2.60 13.89 10.77
N ILE A 104 -1.44 13.80 11.43
CA ILE A 104 -0.61 12.60 11.48
C ILE A 104 -1.35 11.45 12.19
N THR A 105 -1.93 11.72 13.36
CA THR A 105 -2.66 10.70 14.13
C THR A 105 -3.86 10.14 13.37
N LYS A 106 -4.63 11.01 12.69
CA LYS A 106 -5.75 10.56 11.86
C LYS A 106 -5.29 9.80 10.62
N LEU A 107 -4.16 10.17 10.04
CA LEU A 107 -3.57 9.48 8.90
C LEU A 107 -3.09 8.08 9.29
N ASP A 108 -2.35 7.95 10.39
CA ASP A 108 -1.92 6.67 10.94
C ASP A 108 -3.12 5.75 11.22
N ARG A 109 -4.17 6.29 11.83
CA ARG A 109 -5.41 5.56 12.05
C ARG A 109 -6.05 5.11 10.74
N SER A 110 -6.12 5.99 9.73
CA SER A 110 -6.65 5.64 8.41
C SER A 110 -5.88 4.49 7.79
N PHE A 111 -4.56 4.50 7.88
CA PHE A 111 -3.72 3.41 7.38
C PHE A 111 -3.93 2.11 8.16
N SER A 112 -4.03 2.17 9.49
CA SER A 112 -4.29 0.99 10.32
C SER A 112 -5.67 0.35 10.02
N GLU A 113 -6.63 1.14 9.58
CA GLU A 113 -7.95 0.69 9.13
C GLU A 113 -7.95 0.18 7.67
N ASN A 114 -6.77 0.07 7.04
CA ASN A 114 -6.58 -0.35 5.64
C ASN A 114 -7.31 0.54 4.63
N ARG A 115 -7.37 1.84 4.88
CA ARG A 115 -7.90 2.81 3.91
C ARG A 115 -6.78 3.23 2.97
N PRO A 116 -6.83 2.91 1.67
CA PRO A 116 -5.72 3.13 0.73
C PRO A 116 -5.55 4.58 0.30
N ARG A 117 -6.51 5.44 0.63
CA ARG A 117 -6.52 6.86 0.26
C ARG A 117 -6.87 7.72 1.46
N ALA A 118 -6.19 8.85 1.59
CA ALA A 118 -6.49 9.84 2.62
C ALA A 118 -6.35 11.25 2.03
N LEU A 119 -7.22 12.15 2.48
CA LEU A 119 -7.13 13.57 2.20
C LEU A 119 -6.80 14.31 3.49
N VAL A 120 -5.72 15.10 3.45
CA VAL A 120 -5.32 15.97 4.55
C VAL A 120 -5.45 17.42 4.10
N GLN A 121 -6.44 18.13 4.67
CA GLN A 121 -6.66 19.55 4.40
C GLN A 121 -6.05 20.38 5.52
N MET A 122 -5.15 21.29 5.17
CA MET A 122 -4.46 22.19 6.11
C MET A 122 -4.36 23.60 5.52
N ALA A 123 -4.50 24.61 6.36
CA ALA A 123 -4.36 26.01 5.97
C ALA A 123 -2.93 26.34 5.47
N THR A 124 -2.80 27.43 4.72
CA THR A 124 -1.49 27.96 4.35
C THR A 124 -0.70 28.34 5.60
N GLY A 125 0.60 28.03 5.66
CA GLY A 125 1.45 28.28 6.82
C GLY A 125 1.26 27.30 7.98
N ALA A 126 0.36 26.30 7.89
CA ALA A 126 0.17 25.28 8.92
C ALA A 126 1.26 24.21 8.96
N GLY A 127 2.24 24.25 8.05
CA GLY A 127 3.34 23.26 7.97
C GLY A 127 2.92 21.99 7.21
N LYS A 128 2.23 22.13 6.08
CA LYS A 128 1.81 21.00 5.24
C LYS A 128 2.99 20.11 4.83
N THR A 129 4.08 20.71 4.34
CA THR A 129 5.26 19.98 3.90
C THR A 129 5.87 19.19 5.05
N PHE A 130 6.07 19.81 6.20
CA PHE A 130 6.59 19.15 7.39
C PHE A 130 5.70 17.98 7.84
N THR A 131 4.37 18.15 7.79
CA THR A 131 3.41 17.07 8.09
C THR A 131 3.56 15.91 7.10
N ALA A 132 3.71 16.20 5.80
CA ALA A 132 3.89 15.19 4.76
C ALA A 132 5.22 14.44 4.91
N ILE A 133 6.32 15.16 5.22
CA ILE A 133 7.64 14.58 5.50
C ILE A 133 7.56 13.64 6.71
N THR A 134 6.92 14.08 7.79
CA THR A 134 6.75 13.25 8.99
C THR A 134 5.97 11.98 8.69
N ALA A 135 4.88 12.09 7.92
CA ALA A 135 4.10 10.92 7.50
C ALA A 135 4.95 9.98 6.62
N ALA A 136 5.72 10.52 5.67
CA ALA A 136 6.64 9.76 4.83
C ALA A 136 7.70 9.03 5.66
N TYR A 137 8.32 9.72 6.62
CA TYR A 137 9.28 9.12 7.55
C TYR A 137 8.67 7.93 8.32
N ARG A 138 7.45 8.09 8.84
CA ARG A 138 6.75 7.03 9.58
C ARG A 138 6.45 5.82 8.69
N LEU A 139 6.03 6.05 7.45
CA LEU A 139 5.80 4.99 6.46
C LEU A 139 7.08 4.22 6.11
N LEU A 140 8.20 4.92 5.90
CA LEU A 140 9.50 4.31 5.62
C LEU A 140 10.00 3.51 6.83
N LYS A 141 10.03 4.13 8.00
CA LYS A 141 10.63 3.56 9.20
C LYS A 141 9.79 2.43 9.80
N PHE A 142 8.50 2.65 9.98
CA PHE A 142 7.61 1.71 10.68
C PHE A 142 6.79 0.87 9.73
N GLY A 143 6.32 1.44 8.61
CA GLY A 143 5.59 0.71 7.56
C GLY A 143 6.48 -0.19 6.72
N LYS A 144 7.81 -0.02 6.81
CA LYS A 144 8.80 -0.75 6.00
C LYS A 144 8.59 -0.55 4.49
N MET A 145 8.11 0.63 4.12
CA MET A 145 8.06 1.03 2.71
C MET A 145 9.46 1.32 2.20
N ASN A 146 9.74 0.94 0.95
CA ASN A 146 11.05 1.17 0.33
C ASN A 146 11.12 2.44 -0.51
N ARG A 147 9.97 2.94 -0.97
CA ARG A 147 9.90 4.10 -1.88
C ARG A 147 8.63 4.88 -1.64
N ILE A 148 8.77 6.21 -1.68
CA ILE A 148 7.64 7.16 -1.62
C ILE A 148 7.78 8.10 -2.82
N LEU A 149 6.69 8.31 -3.53
CA LEU A 149 6.62 9.30 -4.60
C LEU A 149 5.94 10.55 -4.06
N PHE A 150 6.65 11.67 -4.05
CA PHE A 150 6.14 12.97 -3.67
C PHE A 150 5.88 13.79 -4.92
N LEU A 151 4.60 14.11 -5.20
CA LEU A 151 4.19 14.87 -6.38
C LEU A 151 3.80 16.29 -5.99
N VAL A 152 4.29 17.25 -6.73
CA VAL A 152 3.97 18.68 -6.58
C VAL A 152 3.61 19.27 -7.94
N ASP A 153 2.84 20.34 -7.95
CA ASP A 153 2.38 21.01 -9.16
C ASP A 153 3.40 22.00 -9.73
N THR A 154 4.34 22.49 -8.91
CA THR A 154 5.36 23.44 -9.34
C THR A 154 6.77 23.03 -8.94
N LYS A 155 7.75 23.42 -9.78
CA LYS A 155 9.17 23.14 -9.54
C LYS A 155 9.66 23.75 -8.21
N SER A 156 9.25 24.98 -7.90
CA SER A 156 9.65 25.68 -6.67
C SER A 156 9.19 24.96 -5.39
N LEU A 157 8.00 24.37 -5.41
CA LEU A 157 7.50 23.54 -4.30
C LEU A 157 8.29 22.23 -4.18
N GLY A 158 8.70 21.65 -5.32
CA GLY A 158 9.58 20.48 -5.34
C GLY A 158 10.94 20.77 -4.70
N GLU A 159 11.60 21.85 -5.09
CA GLU A 159 12.88 22.27 -4.54
C GLU A 159 12.79 22.67 -3.07
N GLN A 160 11.66 23.25 -2.63
CA GLN A 160 11.42 23.51 -1.21
C GLN A 160 11.27 22.21 -0.44
N ALA A 161 10.46 21.29 -0.93
CA ALA A 161 10.26 19.98 -0.27
C ALA A 161 11.58 19.21 -0.18
N GLU A 162 12.39 19.16 -1.25
CA GLU A 162 13.68 18.51 -1.24
C GLU A 162 14.60 19.05 -0.14
N ARG A 163 14.66 20.38 0.02
CA ARG A 163 15.45 21.02 1.10
C ARG A 163 14.95 20.71 2.50
N GLU A 164 13.65 20.49 2.67
CA GLU A 164 13.06 20.12 3.95
C GLU A 164 13.22 18.60 4.25
N PHE A 165 13.50 17.76 3.23
CA PHE A 165 13.79 16.33 3.39
C PHE A 165 15.26 16.06 3.75
N LEU A 166 16.19 16.97 3.43
CA LEU A 166 17.64 16.85 3.70
C LEU A 166 17.97 17.36 5.11
#